data_9da442ef790e528eb7edfa31ad5707e5
#
_entry.id   9da442ef790e528eb7edfa31ad5707e5
#
_cell.length_a   1.000
_cell.length_b   1.000
_cell.length_c   1.000
_cell.angle_alpha   90.00
_cell.angle_beta   90.00
_cell.angle_gamma   90.00
#
_symmetry.space_group_name_H-M   'P 1'
#
loop_
_entity.id
_entity.type
_entity.pdbx_description
1 polymer ?
#
loop_
_entity_poly.entity_id
_entity_poly.type
_entity_poly.pdbx_seq_one_letter_code
_entity_poly.pdbx_strand_id
1 'polypeptide(L)'
;MTKLPQNFMWGGALAANQFEGGYEKGGKGLSVIDVMTSGAHGKARQITESIDLNRYYPNHEGIDFYHRYKEDIALFKEMGLKCLRTSIAWTRIFPNGDEDVPNEEGLAFYDRIFDELIAQGIEPVVTLSHFEMPLHLAKHYGGFRNREVVDYFVHFARVVFER
;
A
#
# COMPACT_ATOMS: atom_id res chain seq x y z
N MET A 1 0.98 -19.98 -33.53
CA MET A 1 1.07 -19.15 -32.32
C MET A 1 0.13 -17.97 -32.53
N THR A 2 -0.88 -17.83 -31.69
CA THR A 2 -1.78 -16.65 -31.67
C THR A 2 -0.97 -15.46 -31.19
N LYS A 3 -0.87 -14.41 -32.00
CA LYS A 3 -0.24 -13.15 -31.59
C LYS A 3 -1.16 -12.45 -30.59
N LEU A 4 -0.58 -11.84 -29.54
CA LEU A 4 -1.31 -10.99 -28.63
C LEU A 4 -1.89 -9.77 -29.40
N PRO A 5 -3.03 -9.22 -28.97
CA PRO A 5 -3.56 -7.97 -29.54
C PRO A 5 -2.53 -6.84 -29.51
N GLN A 6 -2.60 -5.92 -30.48
CA GLN A 6 -1.65 -4.78 -30.54
C GLN A 6 -1.77 -3.85 -29.33
N ASN A 7 -2.95 -3.79 -28.71
CA ASN A 7 -3.24 -2.99 -27.52
C ASN A 7 -3.07 -3.77 -26.21
N PHE A 8 -2.43 -4.95 -26.24
CA PHE A 8 -2.15 -5.70 -25.01
C PHE A 8 -1.19 -4.91 -24.12
N MET A 9 -1.60 -4.72 -22.86
CA MET A 9 -0.83 -3.94 -21.89
C MET A 9 0.07 -4.87 -21.06
N TRP A 10 1.36 -4.84 -21.35
CA TRP A 10 2.35 -5.48 -20.50
C TRP A 10 2.57 -4.65 -19.25
N GLY A 11 2.51 -5.27 -18.09
CA GLY A 11 2.62 -4.56 -16.82
C GLY A 11 3.22 -5.37 -15.70
N GLY A 12 3.34 -4.73 -14.56
CA GLY A 12 3.78 -5.31 -13.30
C GLY A 12 2.73 -5.17 -12.21
N ALA A 13 2.93 -5.87 -11.10
CA ALA A 13 2.08 -5.76 -9.92
C ALA A 13 2.92 -5.62 -8.66
N LEU A 14 2.55 -4.64 -7.84
CA LEU A 14 3.11 -4.35 -6.53
C LEU A 14 1.99 -4.31 -5.49
N ALA A 15 2.34 -4.28 -4.21
CA ALA A 15 1.41 -4.05 -3.12
C ALA A 15 2.03 -3.05 -2.14
N ALA A 16 1.28 -2.01 -1.77
CA ALA A 16 1.76 -0.88 -0.96
C ALA A 16 2.63 -1.31 0.23
N ASN A 17 2.12 -2.23 1.03
CA ASN A 17 2.80 -2.72 2.22
C ASN A 17 4.13 -3.46 1.95
N GLN A 18 4.39 -3.88 0.71
CA GLN A 18 5.59 -4.67 0.38
C GLN A 18 6.73 -3.81 -0.14
N PHE A 19 6.45 -2.66 -0.74
CA PHE A 19 7.46 -1.91 -1.46
C PHE A 19 7.58 -0.44 -1.05
N GLU A 20 6.51 0.17 -0.52
CA GLU A 20 6.51 1.61 -0.24
C GLU A 20 7.57 2.03 0.77
N GLY A 21 7.71 1.29 1.86
CA GLY A 21 8.50 1.76 3.00
C GLY A 21 7.88 3.00 3.65
N GLY A 22 8.71 3.83 4.30
CA GLY A 22 8.24 5.08 4.89
C GLY A 22 7.10 4.88 5.89
N TYR A 23 7.16 3.85 6.73
CA TYR A 23 6.07 3.42 7.60
C TYR A 23 5.66 4.46 8.66
N GLU A 24 6.55 5.40 9.00
CA GLU A 24 6.28 6.54 9.93
C GLU A 24 6.15 7.88 9.19
N LYS A 25 6.13 7.87 7.87
CA LYS A 25 6.11 9.11 7.07
C LYS A 25 4.70 9.50 6.66
N GLY A 26 4.51 10.81 6.48
CA GLY A 26 3.25 11.35 5.97
C GLY A 26 2.05 11.06 6.85
N GLY A 27 2.23 10.91 8.16
CA GLY A 27 1.13 10.62 9.09
C GLY A 27 0.57 9.20 8.98
N LYS A 28 1.28 8.28 8.29
CA LYS A 28 0.84 6.88 8.17
C LYS A 28 0.74 6.21 9.54
N GLY A 29 -0.36 5.50 9.78
CA GLY A 29 -0.52 4.63 10.94
C GLY A 29 0.06 3.23 10.72
N LEU A 30 0.10 2.43 11.79
CA LEU A 30 0.57 1.06 11.70
C LEU A 30 -0.50 0.13 11.13
N SER A 31 -0.12 -0.72 10.19
CA SER A 31 -0.89 -1.85 9.72
C SER A 31 -0.48 -3.15 10.43
N VAL A 32 -1.27 -4.21 10.27
CA VAL A 32 -0.93 -5.54 10.80
C VAL A 32 0.38 -6.09 10.23
N ILE A 33 0.82 -5.59 9.08
CA ILE A 33 2.07 -6.01 8.44
C ILE A 33 3.27 -5.27 9.02
N ASP A 34 3.09 -4.06 9.52
CA ASP A 34 4.17 -3.29 10.15
C ASP A 34 4.68 -3.92 11.46
N VAL A 35 3.90 -4.84 12.05
CA VAL A 35 4.30 -5.63 13.23
C VAL A 35 4.64 -7.09 12.86
N MET A 36 4.85 -7.39 11.58
CA MET A 36 5.27 -8.72 11.11
C MET A 36 6.76 -8.74 10.83
N THR A 37 7.50 -9.53 11.59
CA THR A 37 8.95 -9.67 11.46
C THR A 37 9.36 -10.37 10.16
N SER A 38 10.62 -10.24 9.76
CA SER A 38 11.21 -11.08 8.72
C SER A 38 11.20 -12.56 9.17
N GLY A 39 11.01 -13.45 8.20
CA GLY A 39 11.32 -14.87 8.34
C GLY A 39 12.75 -15.18 7.89
N ALA A 40 13.21 -16.38 8.15
CA ALA A 40 14.44 -16.94 7.60
C ALA A 40 14.26 -18.45 7.35
N HIS A 41 15.25 -19.09 6.73
CA HIS A 41 15.21 -20.56 6.61
C HIS A 41 15.06 -21.21 7.98
N GLY A 42 13.99 -21.98 8.17
CA GLY A 42 13.66 -22.62 9.46
C GLY A 42 13.10 -21.68 10.55
N LYS A 43 12.87 -20.40 10.24
CA LYS A 43 12.22 -19.43 11.14
C LYS A 43 10.99 -18.84 10.51
N ALA A 44 9.82 -19.09 11.09
CA ALA A 44 8.58 -18.46 10.68
C ALA A 44 8.58 -16.95 11.00
N ARG A 45 7.86 -16.16 10.18
CA ARG A 45 7.51 -14.79 10.53
C ARG A 45 6.68 -14.77 11.80
N GLN A 46 6.84 -13.74 12.62
CA GLN A 46 6.09 -13.54 13.84
C GLN A 46 5.34 -12.22 13.77
N ILE A 47 4.10 -12.20 14.23
CA ILE A 47 3.36 -10.97 14.47
C ILE A 47 3.61 -10.60 15.95
N THR A 48 4.12 -9.39 16.17
CA THR A 48 4.38 -8.85 17.50
C THR A 48 3.22 -7.96 17.95
N GLU A 49 3.03 -7.76 19.24
CA GLU A 49 1.99 -6.85 19.75
C GLU A 49 2.29 -5.38 19.40
N SER A 50 3.58 -5.05 19.37
CA SER A 50 4.09 -3.73 19.03
C SER A 50 5.43 -3.88 18.31
N ILE A 51 5.96 -2.78 17.78
CA ILE A 51 7.30 -2.76 17.19
C ILE A 51 8.34 -3.00 18.30
N ASP A 52 9.17 -4.02 18.11
CA ASP A 52 10.34 -4.33 18.94
C ASP A 52 11.59 -3.89 18.17
N LEU A 53 12.28 -2.87 18.68
CA LEU A 53 13.46 -2.28 18.04
C LEU A 53 14.65 -3.27 17.88
N ASN A 54 14.61 -4.42 18.54
CA ASN A 54 15.61 -5.47 18.37
C ASN A 54 15.26 -6.47 17.25
N ARG A 55 14.17 -6.22 16.52
CA ARG A 55 13.69 -7.09 15.45
C ARG A 55 13.65 -6.32 14.13
N TYR A 56 13.80 -7.05 13.05
CA TYR A 56 13.72 -6.49 11.70
C TYR A 56 12.32 -6.70 11.11
N TYR A 57 11.75 -5.60 10.62
CA TYR A 57 10.44 -5.54 9.97
C TYR A 57 10.63 -5.07 8.53
N PRO A 58 10.68 -5.97 7.55
CA PRO A 58 11.08 -5.63 6.17
C PRO A 58 10.15 -4.61 5.50
N ASN A 59 8.89 -4.58 5.90
CA ASN A 59 7.90 -3.66 5.34
C ASN A 59 8.09 -2.20 5.76
N HIS A 60 8.91 -1.93 6.81
CA HIS A 60 9.23 -0.57 7.22
C HIS A 60 10.07 0.18 6.18
N GLU A 61 10.94 -0.54 5.50
CA GLU A 61 11.85 -0.01 4.48
C GLU A 61 11.34 -0.30 3.07
N GLY A 62 10.87 -1.53 2.82
CA GLY A 62 10.52 -1.99 1.48
C GLY A 62 11.68 -1.75 0.51
N ILE A 63 11.40 -1.08 -0.61
CA ILE A 63 12.41 -0.52 -1.52
C ILE A 63 12.49 1.00 -1.41
N ASP A 64 11.89 1.55 -0.37
CA ASP A 64 11.80 3.01 -0.12
C ASP A 64 11.10 3.79 -1.26
N PHE A 65 10.11 3.16 -1.89
CA PHE A 65 9.35 3.78 -2.97
C PHE A 65 8.68 5.08 -2.53
N TYR A 66 8.36 5.22 -1.26
CA TYR A 66 7.79 6.46 -0.71
C TYR A 66 8.63 7.70 -1.06
N HIS A 67 9.96 7.59 -1.02
CA HIS A 67 10.88 8.67 -1.38
C HIS A 67 11.35 8.58 -2.84
N ARG A 68 11.41 7.38 -3.42
CA ARG A 68 12.05 7.10 -4.71
C ARG A 68 11.11 6.88 -5.87
N TYR A 69 9.79 7.04 -5.68
CA TYR A 69 8.78 6.69 -6.69
C TYR A 69 9.06 7.28 -8.08
N LYS A 70 9.62 8.49 -8.19
CA LYS A 70 9.94 9.10 -9.49
C LYS A 70 11.02 8.34 -10.24
N GLU A 71 12.08 7.96 -9.53
CA GLU A 71 13.18 7.18 -10.10
C GLU A 71 12.69 5.79 -10.52
N ASP A 72 11.94 5.14 -9.64
CA ASP A 72 11.44 3.78 -9.88
C ASP A 72 10.41 3.75 -11.03
N ILE A 73 9.51 4.74 -11.12
CA ILE A 73 8.56 4.85 -12.22
C ILE A 73 9.28 5.11 -13.56
N ALA A 74 10.36 5.92 -13.55
CA ALA A 74 11.18 6.10 -14.74
C ALA A 74 11.81 4.78 -15.21
N LEU A 75 12.28 3.93 -14.29
CA LEU A 75 12.77 2.59 -14.60
C LEU A 75 11.67 1.68 -15.16
N PHE A 76 10.46 1.74 -14.62
CA PHE A 76 9.31 0.99 -15.17
C PHE A 76 9.01 1.41 -16.60
N LYS A 77 9.11 2.70 -16.90
CA LYS A 77 8.98 3.22 -18.27
C LYS A 77 10.08 2.67 -19.19
N GLU A 78 11.33 2.68 -18.73
CA GLU A 78 12.48 2.13 -19.48
C GLU A 78 12.30 0.64 -19.76
N MET A 79 11.76 -0.13 -18.79
CA MET A 79 11.40 -1.54 -18.97
C MET A 79 10.25 -1.75 -19.99
N GLY A 80 9.55 -0.69 -20.39
CA GLY A 80 8.46 -0.75 -21.34
C GLY A 80 7.10 -1.13 -20.76
N LEU A 81 6.90 -1.01 -19.44
CA LEU A 81 5.61 -1.25 -18.81
C LEU A 81 4.56 -0.28 -19.35
N LYS A 82 3.35 -0.80 -19.59
CA LYS A 82 2.18 -0.05 -20.05
C LYS A 82 1.12 0.10 -18.97
N CYS A 83 1.15 -0.75 -17.97
CA CYS A 83 0.31 -0.62 -16.77
C CYS A 83 1.08 -1.10 -15.54
N LEU A 84 0.72 -0.53 -14.40
CA LEU A 84 1.23 -0.94 -13.10
C LEU A 84 0.08 -1.13 -12.12
N ARG A 85 -0.09 -2.35 -11.62
CA ARG A 85 -1.03 -2.61 -10.53
C ARG A 85 -0.38 -2.32 -9.21
N THR A 86 -1.03 -1.50 -8.39
CA THR A 86 -0.62 -1.26 -7.00
C THR A 86 -1.83 -1.18 -6.08
N SER A 87 -1.61 -1.22 -4.76
CA SER A 87 -2.66 -0.99 -3.77
C SER A 87 -2.46 0.36 -3.07
N ILE A 88 -3.52 0.82 -2.41
CA ILE A 88 -3.49 1.96 -1.50
C ILE A 88 -3.39 1.44 -0.08
N ALA A 89 -2.40 1.88 0.70
CA ALA A 89 -2.31 1.54 2.11
C ALA A 89 -3.41 2.29 2.88
N TRP A 90 -4.37 1.55 3.41
CA TRP A 90 -5.47 2.13 4.20
C TRP A 90 -4.95 3.04 5.31
N THR A 91 -3.89 2.63 6.00
CA THR A 91 -3.27 3.39 7.09
C THR A 91 -2.57 4.69 6.68
N ARG A 92 -2.36 4.95 5.38
CA ARG A 92 -1.93 6.28 4.91
C ARG A 92 -3.09 7.25 4.84
N ILE A 93 -4.28 6.75 4.53
CA ILE A 93 -5.49 7.57 4.38
C ILE A 93 -6.21 7.72 5.73
N PHE A 94 -6.32 6.64 6.48
CA PHE A 94 -6.89 6.61 7.82
C PHE A 94 -5.93 5.85 8.75
N PRO A 95 -5.08 6.54 9.51
CA PRO A 95 -4.01 5.93 10.31
C PRO A 95 -4.45 4.86 11.28
N ASN A 96 -5.59 5.04 11.95
CA ASN A 96 -6.21 4.02 12.81
C ASN A 96 -7.31 3.23 12.09
N GLY A 97 -7.88 3.80 11.02
CA GLY A 97 -8.92 3.19 10.20
C GLY A 97 -10.34 3.57 10.58
N ASP A 98 -10.56 4.22 11.71
CA ASP A 98 -11.85 4.63 12.27
C ASP A 98 -12.01 6.16 12.40
N GLU A 99 -11.10 6.94 11.81
CA GLU A 99 -11.22 8.39 11.77
C GLU A 99 -12.34 8.86 10.83
N ASP A 100 -12.98 9.98 11.17
CA ASP A 100 -13.97 10.64 10.31
C ASP A 100 -13.31 11.43 9.16
N VAL A 101 -12.09 11.91 9.36
CA VAL A 101 -11.37 12.78 8.43
C VAL A 101 -10.12 12.09 7.91
N PRO A 102 -9.93 12.04 6.58
CA PRO A 102 -8.76 11.39 5.99
C PRO A 102 -7.48 12.22 6.24
N ASN A 103 -6.37 11.54 6.24
CA ASN A 103 -5.04 12.14 6.21
C ASN A 103 -4.75 12.67 4.80
N GLU A 104 -4.79 13.98 4.64
CA GLU A 104 -4.58 14.65 3.35
C GLU A 104 -3.17 14.41 2.77
N GLU A 105 -2.14 14.26 3.62
CA GLU A 105 -0.79 13.97 3.16
C GLU A 105 -0.71 12.57 2.52
N GLY A 106 -1.47 11.62 3.05
CA GLY A 106 -1.60 10.28 2.48
C GLY A 106 -2.30 10.30 1.11
N LEU A 107 -3.40 11.05 0.99
CA LEU A 107 -4.10 11.24 -0.29
C LEU A 107 -3.17 11.90 -1.31
N ALA A 108 -2.54 13.01 -0.95
CA ALA A 108 -1.61 13.72 -1.82
C ALA A 108 -0.38 12.88 -2.24
N PHE A 109 0.03 11.91 -1.43
CA PHE A 109 1.07 10.97 -1.82
C PHE A 109 0.63 10.10 -3.00
N TYR A 110 -0.59 9.55 -2.95
CA TYR A 110 -1.12 8.74 -4.07
C TYR A 110 -1.43 9.57 -5.31
N ASP A 111 -1.90 10.82 -5.17
CA ASP A 111 -2.03 11.74 -6.29
C ASP A 111 -0.70 11.86 -7.04
N ARG A 112 0.39 12.12 -6.32
CA ARG A 112 1.72 12.26 -6.93
C ARG A 112 2.20 11.00 -7.63
N ILE A 113 1.90 9.81 -7.09
CA ILE A 113 2.28 8.54 -7.72
C ILE A 113 1.48 8.33 -9.01
N PHE A 114 0.17 8.51 -8.95
CA PHE A 114 -0.69 8.25 -10.12
C PHE A 114 -0.46 9.27 -11.22
N ASP A 115 -0.26 10.54 -10.88
CA ASP A 115 0.12 11.59 -11.83
C ASP A 115 1.45 11.25 -12.52
N GLU A 116 2.47 10.80 -11.77
CA GLU A 116 3.76 10.41 -12.33
C GLU A 116 3.61 9.19 -13.27
N LEU A 117 2.85 8.16 -12.87
CA LEU A 117 2.58 6.99 -13.72
C LEU A 117 1.93 7.42 -15.04
N ILE A 118 0.89 8.25 -14.98
CA ILE A 118 0.18 8.77 -16.16
C ILE A 118 1.12 9.60 -17.03
N ALA A 119 1.92 10.49 -16.43
CA ALA A 119 2.90 11.31 -17.15
C ALA A 119 3.94 10.46 -17.90
N GLN A 120 4.30 9.29 -17.37
CA GLN A 120 5.19 8.33 -18.02
C GLN A 120 4.47 7.41 -19.04
N GLY A 121 3.15 7.53 -19.18
CA GLY A 121 2.33 6.70 -20.06
C GLY A 121 2.14 5.28 -19.57
N ILE A 122 2.13 5.11 -18.24
CA ILE A 122 1.86 3.84 -17.53
C ILE A 122 0.49 3.96 -16.87
N GLU A 123 -0.45 3.09 -17.27
CA GLU A 123 -1.80 3.06 -16.71
C GLU A 123 -1.78 2.50 -15.28
N PRO A 124 -2.25 3.24 -14.26
CA PRO A 124 -2.38 2.72 -12.91
C PRO A 124 -3.59 1.78 -12.81
N VAL A 125 -3.37 0.58 -12.30
CA VAL A 125 -4.42 -0.38 -11.95
C VAL A 125 -4.48 -0.48 -10.43
N VAL A 126 -5.45 0.20 -9.83
CA VAL A 126 -5.50 0.41 -8.40
C VAL A 126 -6.34 -0.64 -7.70
N THR A 127 -5.82 -1.22 -6.62
CA THR A 127 -6.59 -2.00 -5.65
C THR A 127 -6.70 -1.23 -4.34
N LEU A 128 -7.90 -1.22 -3.75
CA LEU A 128 -8.15 -0.48 -2.50
C LEU A 128 -7.33 -1.00 -1.33
N SER A 129 -7.12 -2.31 -1.26
CA SER A 129 -6.32 -2.96 -0.23
C SER A 129 -5.75 -4.26 -0.78
N HIS A 130 -4.56 -4.64 -0.35
CA HIS A 130 -3.97 -5.93 -0.70
C HIS A 130 -4.24 -7.02 0.33
N PHE A 131 -4.53 -6.74 1.55
CA PHE A 131 -5.02 -7.53 2.70
C PHE A 131 -4.67 -6.87 4.03
N GLU A 132 -3.70 -5.98 4.02
CA GLU A 132 -3.31 -5.27 5.23
C GLU A 132 -4.44 -4.37 5.73
N MET A 133 -4.64 -4.37 7.03
CA MET A 133 -5.58 -3.47 7.67
C MET A 133 -4.89 -2.67 8.77
N PRO A 134 -5.48 -1.55 9.19
CA PRO A 134 -4.98 -0.81 10.35
C PRO A 134 -4.86 -1.71 11.59
N LEU A 135 -3.69 -1.65 12.25
CA LEU A 135 -3.43 -2.46 13.45
C LEU A 135 -4.42 -2.13 14.58
N HIS A 136 -4.84 -0.87 14.65
CA HIS A 136 -5.86 -0.41 15.58
C HIS A 136 -7.17 -1.19 15.40
N LEU A 137 -7.66 -1.30 14.16
CA LEU A 137 -8.90 -2.05 13.88
C LEU A 137 -8.77 -3.54 14.21
N ALA A 138 -7.60 -4.12 13.96
CA ALA A 138 -7.35 -5.51 14.32
C ALA A 138 -7.39 -5.73 15.83
N LYS A 139 -6.79 -4.82 16.63
CA LYS A 139 -6.69 -4.93 18.08
C LYS A 139 -7.98 -4.59 18.80
N HIS A 140 -8.65 -3.52 18.41
CA HIS A 140 -9.80 -3.00 19.17
C HIS A 140 -11.15 -3.53 18.68
N TYR A 141 -11.24 -3.87 17.41
CA TYR A 141 -12.49 -4.36 16.80
C TYR A 141 -12.43 -5.84 16.38
N GLY A 142 -11.23 -6.46 16.42
CA GLY A 142 -11.05 -7.83 15.93
C GLY A 142 -11.11 -7.95 14.39
N GLY A 143 -10.86 -6.85 13.68
CA GLY A 143 -10.86 -6.80 12.23
C GLY A 143 -12.25 -7.06 11.63
N PHE A 144 -12.31 -7.59 10.43
CA PHE A 144 -13.58 -7.85 9.70
C PHE A 144 -14.51 -8.89 10.36
N ARG A 145 -14.18 -9.40 11.52
CA ARG A 145 -15.14 -10.15 12.36
C ARG A 145 -16.18 -9.22 12.97
N ASN A 146 -15.89 -7.93 13.09
CA ASN A 146 -16.83 -6.91 13.54
C ASN A 146 -17.43 -6.17 12.32
N ARG A 147 -18.76 -6.01 12.33
CA ARG A 147 -19.48 -5.34 11.24
C ARG A 147 -19.07 -3.89 11.06
N GLU A 148 -18.76 -3.16 12.13
CA GLU A 148 -18.31 -1.76 12.08
C GLU A 148 -17.08 -1.57 11.19
N VAL A 149 -16.15 -2.54 11.16
CA VAL A 149 -14.96 -2.46 10.30
C VAL A 149 -15.30 -2.47 8.82
N VAL A 150 -16.44 -3.07 8.44
CA VAL A 150 -16.95 -2.99 7.07
C VAL A 150 -17.38 -1.56 6.74
N ASP A 151 -18.01 -0.87 7.69
CA ASP A 151 -18.47 0.52 7.49
C ASP A 151 -17.26 1.46 7.39
N TYR A 152 -16.22 1.26 8.19
CA TYR A 152 -14.94 1.98 8.06
C TYR A 152 -14.27 1.73 6.70
N PHE A 153 -14.28 0.48 6.22
CA PHE A 153 -13.76 0.17 4.89
C PHE A 153 -14.56 0.85 3.77
N VAL A 154 -15.87 0.91 3.90
CA VAL A 154 -16.75 1.62 2.95
C VAL A 154 -16.44 3.13 2.97
N HIS A 155 -16.19 3.71 4.16
CA HIS A 155 -15.78 5.11 4.28
C HIS A 155 -14.43 5.35 3.58
N PHE A 156 -13.44 4.53 3.85
CA PHE A 156 -12.14 4.57 3.16
C PHE A 156 -12.31 4.49 1.63
N ALA A 157 -13.07 3.51 1.15
CA ALA A 157 -13.31 3.32 -0.28
C ALA A 157 -13.97 4.55 -0.91
N ARG A 158 -14.97 5.14 -0.24
CA ARG A 158 -15.65 6.35 -0.71
C ARG A 158 -14.67 7.51 -0.87
N VAL A 159 -13.89 7.80 0.16
CA VAL A 159 -12.91 8.90 0.12
C VAL A 159 -11.91 8.72 -1.03
N VAL A 160 -11.43 7.49 -1.23
CA VAL A 160 -10.48 7.18 -2.33
C VAL A 160 -11.14 7.32 -3.71
N PHE A 161 -12.43 7.00 -3.85
CA PHE A 161 -13.14 7.15 -5.13
C PHE A 161 -13.56 8.59 -5.43
N GLU A 162 -13.73 9.42 -4.41
CA GLU A 162 -14.08 10.84 -4.56
C GLU A 162 -12.87 11.71 -4.89
N ARG A 163 -11.62 11.21 -4.60
CA ARG A 163 -10.36 11.87 -4.92
C ARG A 163 -9.98 11.66 -6.37
#